data_31379a709ddee02ba99ce6ee81c84e2a
#
_entry.id   31379a709ddee02ba99ce6ee81c84e2a
#
_cell.length_a   1.000
_cell.length_b   1.000
_cell.length_c   1.000
_cell.angle_alpha   90.00
_cell.angle_beta   90.00
_cell.angle_gamma   90.00
#
_symmetry.space_group_name_H-M   'P 1'
#
loop_
_entity.id
_entity.type
_entity.pdbx_description
1 polymer ?
#
loop_
_entity_poly.entity_id
_entity_poly.type
_entity_poly.pdbx_seq_one_letter_code
_entity_poly.pdbx_strand_id
1 'polypeptide(L)'
;MARFAWRGVALALVVPLAACAGGDPQAGMESAAGVVLRDVPVETASSLPSVVAATRKLGTVMLAEAPADDNVVTSPSSVMVALGMLAEGARGTTLSELEAVLGAAGTRRKDAFAALRGTLLRMDGDPAVVKKDELPDVPVVHLADQVVVDDAYPVAADYLKALAEDFGAGTQKADLASADGKRVLDAWVNHHTGGLIDKSAIEPDPYLKVVLQDAILLAARWETPFLAGGTAPRRFTLTDGTQVSTETMGAAREITYAEVDGWRAARLPYVGGEIYADLILPPSGVDPASVTPELLGKVAAALDKAQPVLLKLLLPSLDIKPEAMKLQPVLAKAGLARLWCDTDPDLTGIGPGGLCVSQAFQRAVLKVDEEGTIAAAVTEIGVSGTSAPAEPELELRFDRPFLMQIASSQTSWPLFLAAIRDPRH
;
A
#
# COMPACT_ATOMS: atom_id res chain seq x y z
N MET A 1 13.93 -50.08 -63.57
CA MET A 1 13.46 -48.82 -63.03
C MET A 1 12.75 -49.06 -61.69
N ALA A 2 13.45 -48.97 -60.57
CA ALA A 2 12.88 -49.19 -59.25
C ALA A 2 13.37 -48.03 -58.36
N ARG A 3 12.41 -47.20 -57.88
CA ARG A 3 12.68 -46.13 -56.95
C ARG A 3 12.65 -46.67 -55.52
N PHE A 4 13.78 -46.64 -54.84
CA PHE A 4 13.88 -46.89 -53.42
C PHE A 4 13.57 -45.60 -52.67
N ALA A 5 12.54 -45.59 -51.80
CA ALA A 5 12.20 -44.53 -50.88
C ALA A 5 12.86 -44.81 -49.52
N TRP A 6 13.75 -43.95 -49.09
CA TRP A 6 14.35 -43.98 -47.75
C TRP A 6 13.43 -43.31 -46.78
N ARG A 7 12.94 -44.05 -45.78
CA ARG A 7 12.24 -43.53 -44.62
C ARG A 7 13.28 -43.23 -43.54
N GLY A 8 13.53 -41.95 -43.31
CA GLY A 8 14.31 -41.50 -42.16
C GLY A 8 13.46 -41.54 -40.89
N VAL A 9 13.90 -42.30 -39.89
CA VAL A 9 13.35 -42.30 -38.53
C VAL A 9 14.03 -41.17 -37.78
N ALA A 10 13.29 -40.10 -37.44
CA ALA A 10 13.75 -39.04 -36.55
C ALA A 10 13.57 -39.53 -35.11
N LEU A 11 14.68 -39.75 -34.41
CA LEU A 11 14.73 -40.03 -32.98
C LEU A 11 14.61 -38.69 -32.24
N ALA A 12 13.46 -38.41 -31.65
CA ALA A 12 13.29 -37.25 -30.76
C ALA A 12 13.91 -37.58 -29.40
N LEU A 13 15.03 -36.94 -29.09
CA LEU A 13 15.58 -36.91 -27.73
C LEU A 13 14.68 -36.03 -26.86
N VAL A 14 13.90 -36.65 -25.98
CA VAL A 14 13.22 -35.96 -24.89
C VAL A 14 14.25 -35.76 -23.77
N VAL A 15 14.76 -34.56 -23.63
CA VAL A 15 15.52 -34.13 -22.46
C VAL A 15 14.50 -33.77 -21.38
N PRO A 16 14.46 -34.43 -20.21
CA PRO A 16 13.64 -33.95 -19.11
C PRO A 16 14.28 -32.66 -18.56
N LEU A 17 13.63 -31.51 -18.80
CA LEU A 17 13.90 -30.34 -17.98
C LEU A 17 13.45 -30.70 -16.56
N ALA A 18 14.43 -30.79 -15.66
CA ALA A 18 14.16 -30.71 -14.22
C ALA A 18 13.64 -29.32 -13.94
N ALA A 19 12.31 -29.18 -13.80
CA ALA A 19 11.69 -27.98 -13.29
C ALA A 19 12.12 -27.84 -11.82
N CYS A 20 12.94 -26.83 -11.53
CA CYS A 20 13.08 -26.31 -10.18
C CYS A 20 11.69 -25.91 -9.72
N ALA A 21 11.24 -26.48 -8.60
CA ALA A 21 9.93 -26.23 -8.01
C ALA A 21 9.89 -24.83 -7.36
N GLY A 22 9.79 -23.81 -8.20
CA GLY A 22 9.18 -22.53 -7.86
C GLY A 22 7.81 -22.57 -8.52
N GLY A 23 6.75 -22.91 -7.78
CA GLY A 23 5.39 -22.87 -8.31
C GLY A 23 5.08 -21.44 -8.74
N ASP A 24 4.53 -21.30 -9.95
CA ASP A 24 4.00 -20.04 -10.43
C ASP A 24 2.95 -19.55 -9.40
N PRO A 25 3.11 -18.38 -8.76
CA PRO A 25 2.17 -17.85 -7.75
C PRO A 25 0.76 -17.66 -8.31
N GLN A 26 0.62 -17.61 -9.63
CA GLN A 26 -0.66 -17.54 -10.35
C GLN A 26 -1.19 -18.92 -10.77
N ALA A 27 -0.43 -20.00 -10.57
CA ALA A 27 -0.87 -21.34 -10.88
C ALA A 27 -2.00 -21.74 -9.93
N GLY A 28 -3.22 -21.83 -10.44
CA GLY A 28 -4.42 -22.16 -9.68
C GLY A 28 -5.33 -20.98 -9.37
N MET A 29 -4.96 -19.77 -9.74
CA MET A 29 -5.84 -18.60 -9.63
C MET A 29 -6.88 -18.64 -10.76
N GLU A 30 -8.14 -18.78 -10.37
CA GLU A 30 -9.28 -18.66 -11.29
C GLU A 30 -9.73 -17.19 -11.31
N SER A 31 -9.49 -16.48 -12.41
CA SER A 31 -10.24 -15.26 -12.69
C SER A 31 -11.65 -15.67 -13.09
N ALA A 32 -12.67 -15.02 -12.55
CA ALA A 32 -14.05 -15.29 -12.95
C ALA A 32 -14.24 -14.97 -14.43
N ALA A 33 -14.29 -16.03 -15.26
CA ALA A 33 -14.35 -15.90 -16.72
C ALA A 33 -15.59 -15.07 -17.13
N GLY A 34 -15.37 -14.01 -17.92
CA GLY A 34 -16.43 -13.15 -18.43
C GLY A 34 -16.93 -12.07 -17.47
N VAL A 35 -16.30 -11.89 -16.32
CA VAL A 35 -16.59 -10.79 -15.40
C VAL A 35 -15.89 -9.53 -15.90
N VAL A 36 -16.62 -8.43 -15.98
CA VAL A 36 -16.08 -7.10 -16.31
C VAL A 36 -15.93 -6.32 -15.03
N LEU A 37 -14.72 -5.84 -14.77
CA LEU A 37 -14.45 -5.00 -13.62
C LEU A 37 -15.28 -3.72 -13.70
N ARG A 38 -15.90 -3.34 -12.58
CA ARG A 38 -16.66 -2.08 -12.47
C ARG A 38 -15.74 -0.89 -12.72
N ASP A 39 -16.11 -0.08 -13.69
CA ASP A 39 -15.43 1.18 -14.01
C ASP A 39 -16.40 2.34 -13.72
N VAL A 40 -15.96 3.27 -12.88
CA VAL A 40 -16.77 4.42 -12.45
C VAL A 40 -15.90 5.69 -12.52
N PRO A 41 -16.34 6.70 -13.30
CA PRO A 41 -15.63 7.98 -13.32
C PRO A 41 -15.66 8.65 -11.94
N VAL A 42 -14.54 9.25 -11.53
CA VAL A 42 -14.38 9.94 -10.23
C VAL A 42 -15.49 10.97 -9.99
N GLU A 43 -15.89 11.70 -11.03
CA GLU A 43 -16.88 12.76 -10.96
C GLU A 43 -18.30 12.24 -10.65
N THR A 44 -18.57 10.96 -10.93
CA THR A 44 -19.87 10.32 -10.68
C THR A 44 -19.95 9.60 -9.36
N ALA A 45 -18.81 9.31 -8.73
CA ALA A 45 -18.72 8.61 -7.44
C ALA A 45 -19.01 9.55 -6.26
N SER A 46 -20.27 9.88 -6.02
CA SER A 46 -20.69 10.90 -5.03
C SER A 46 -20.22 10.66 -3.60
N SER A 47 -19.94 9.40 -3.21
CA SER A 47 -19.44 9.04 -1.87
C SER A 47 -17.90 8.97 -1.78
N LEU A 48 -17.17 9.21 -2.88
CA LEU A 48 -15.72 9.15 -2.90
C LEU A 48 -15.07 10.05 -1.83
N PRO A 49 -15.46 11.33 -1.64
CA PRO A 49 -14.88 12.16 -0.60
C PRO A 49 -15.08 11.59 0.82
N SER A 50 -16.20 10.92 1.08
CA SER A 50 -16.48 10.29 2.37
C SER A 50 -15.60 9.07 2.59
N VAL A 51 -15.38 8.24 1.56
CA VAL A 51 -14.47 7.08 1.64
C VAL A 51 -13.02 7.55 1.85
N VAL A 52 -12.57 8.60 1.16
CA VAL A 52 -11.25 9.19 1.39
C VAL A 52 -11.08 9.71 2.82
N ALA A 53 -12.08 10.40 3.36
CA ALA A 53 -12.08 10.87 4.74
C ALA A 53 -12.05 9.71 5.75
N ALA A 54 -12.82 8.64 5.48
CA ALA A 54 -12.83 7.41 6.27
C ALA A 54 -11.47 6.70 6.23
N THR A 55 -10.80 6.67 5.06
CA THR A 55 -9.46 6.11 4.91
C THR A 55 -8.43 6.89 5.75
N ARG A 56 -8.49 8.23 5.75
CA ARG A 56 -7.65 9.07 6.63
C ARG A 56 -7.90 8.75 8.10
N LYS A 57 -9.18 8.64 8.50
CA LYS A 57 -9.55 8.30 9.87
C LYS A 57 -8.97 6.95 10.28
N LEU A 58 -9.12 5.92 9.45
CA LEU A 58 -8.53 4.60 9.72
C LEU A 58 -7.01 4.70 9.83
N GLY A 59 -6.34 5.40 8.91
CA GLY A 59 -4.89 5.61 8.94
C GLY A 59 -4.41 6.23 10.24
N THR A 60 -5.09 7.26 10.76
CA THR A 60 -4.72 7.86 12.05
C THR A 60 -4.94 6.93 13.24
N VAL A 61 -5.97 6.08 13.21
CA VAL A 61 -6.16 5.04 14.23
C VAL A 61 -5.03 4.01 14.15
N MET A 62 -4.60 3.60 12.94
CA MET A 62 -3.49 2.68 12.76
C MET A 62 -2.17 3.24 13.32
N LEU A 63 -1.87 4.52 13.08
CA LEU A 63 -0.69 5.16 13.66
C LEU A 63 -0.73 5.20 15.18
N ALA A 64 -1.90 5.51 15.76
CA ALA A 64 -2.08 5.65 17.21
C ALA A 64 -2.03 4.31 17.97
N GLU A 65 -2.31 3.18 17.29
CA GLU A 65 -2.28 1.84 17.88
C GLU A 65 -0.89 1.18 17.86
N ALA A 66 0.04 1.73 17.12
CA ALA A 66 1.40 1.23 17.09
C ALA A 66 2.18 1.63 18.34
N PRO A 67 3.22 0.86 18.73
CA PRO A 67 4.09 1.22 19.84
C PRO A 67 4.69 2.62 19.66
N ALA A 68 4.77 3.38 20.76
CA ALA A 68 5.13 4.79 20.73
C ALA A 68 6.58 5.07 20.30
N ASP A 69 7.47 4.08 20.40
CA ASP A 69 8.90 4.23 20.09
C ASP A 69 9.28 3.62 18.73
N ASP A 70 8.38 2.85 18.10
CA ASP A 70 8.63 2.17 16.85
C ASP A 70 8.22 3.01 15.63
N ASN A 71 8.90 2.79 14.51
CA ASN A 71 8.43 3.25 13.22
C ASN A 71 7.14 2.54 12.83
N VAL A 72 6.25 3.27 12.19
CA VAL A 72 5.00 2.71 11.67
C VAL A 72 4.90 3.01 10.20
N VAL A 73 4.67 1.99 9.40
CA VAL A 73 4.30 2.13 7.99
C VAL A 73 3.00 1.37 7.77
N THR A 74 2.00 2.05 7.26
CA THR A 74 0.68 1.48 7.00
C THR A 74 0.18 1.83 5.61
N SER A 75 -0.69 1.00 5.08
CA SER A 75 -1.50 1.31 3.90
C SER A 75 -2.98 1.28 4.30
N PRO A 76 -3.55 2.42 4.70
CA PRO A 76 -4.95 2.47 5.08
C PRO A 76 -5.88 2.16 3.90
N SER A 77 -5.49 2.50 2.67
CA SER A 77 -6.25 2.14 1.46
C SER A 77 -6.38 0.63 1.28
N SER A 78 -5.30 -0.13 1.50
CA SER A 78 -5.28 -1.59 1.42
C SER A 78 -6.25 -2.21 2.44
N VAL A 79 -6.22 -1.77 3.70
CA VAL A 79 -7.18 -2.24 4.71
C VAL A 79 -8.62 -1.90 4.33
N MET A 80 -8.86 -0.69 3.79
CA MET A 80 -10.20 -0.29 3.33
C MET A 80 -10.70 -1.17 2.18
N VAL A 81 -9.84 -1.57 1.24
CA VAL A 81 -10.20 -2.49 0.16
C VAL A 81 -10.57 -3.86 0.74
N ALA A 82 -9.75 -4.43 1.62
CA ALA A 82 -10.05 -5.72 2.27
C ALA A 82 -11.37 -5.68 3.06
N LEU A 83 -11.65 -4.58 3.80
CA LEU A 83 -12.93 -4.39 4.48
C LEU A 83 -14.09 -4.21 3.48
N GLY A 84 -13.84 -3.57 2.33
CA GLY A 84 -14.80 -3.47 1.23
C GLY A 84 -15.18 -4.84 0.67
N MET A 85 -14.19 -5.72 0.46
CA MET A 85 -14.39 -7.12 0.05
C MET A 85 -15.19 -7.90 1.10
N LEU A 86 -14.87 -7.74 2.38
CA LEU A 86 -15.61 -8.37 3.47
C LEU A 86 -17.08 -7.92 3.52
N ALA A 87 -17.33 -6.64 3.25
CA ALA A 87 -18.67 -6.06 3.27
C ALA A 87 -19.61 -6.65 2.20
N GLU A 88 -19.09 -7.20 1.09
CA GLU A 88 -19.90 -7.91 0.10
C GLU A 88 -20.56 -9.18 0.69
N GLY A 89 -19.89 -9.81 1.64
CA GLY A 89 -20.38 -11.01 2.31
C GLY A 89 -21.10 -10.75 3.64
N ALA A 90 -21.02 -9.55 4.20
CA ALA A 90 -21.65 -9.20 5.46
C ALA A 90 -23.16 -8.92 5.32
N ARG A 91 -23.91 -9.09 6.39
CA ARG A 91 -25.34 -8.81 6.46
C ARG A 91 -25.70 -8.10 7.77
N GLY A 92 -26.90 -7.56 7.85
CA GLY A 92 -27.47 -6.99 9.07
C GLY A 92 -26.58 -5.93 9.73
N THR A 93 -26.38 -6.05 11.04
CA THR A 93 -25.59 -5.12 11.84
C THR A 93 -24.11 -5.13 11.46
N THR A 94 -23.55 -6.29 11.13
CA THR A 94 -22.15 -6.45 10.68
C THR A 94 -21.89 -5.62 9.43
N LEU A 95 -22.78 -5.68 8.44
CA LEU A 95 -22.68 -4.85 7.24
C LEU A 95 -22.79 -3.36 7.59
N SER A 96 -23.72 -2.97 8.46
CA SER A 96 -23.90 -1.57 8.85
C SER A 96 -22.66 -0.98 9.55
N GLU A 97 -21.99 -1.76 10.41
CA GLU A 97 -20.73 -1.34 11.05
C GLU A 97 -19.61 -1.20 10.01
N LEU A 98 -19.47 -2.14 9.07
CA LEU A 98 -18.50 -2.06 7.98
C LEU A 98 -18.76 -0.81 7.11
N GLU A 99 -19.99 -0.56 6.69
CA GLU A 99 -20.35 0.59 5.88
C GLU A 99 -20.11 1.93 6.59
N ALA A 100 -20.31 1.98 7.91
CA ALA A 100 -19.99 3.17 8.71
C ALA A 100 -18.48 3.44 8.73
N VAL A 101 -17.65 2.41 8.87
CA VAL A 101 -16.18 2.57 8.83
C VAL A 101 -15.68 2.86 7.42
N LEU A 102 -16.28 2.27 6.40
CA LEU A 102 -15.95 2.51 4.99
C LEU A 102 -16.40 3.91 4.49
N GLY A 103 -17.28 4.59 5.24
CA GLY A 103 -17.75 5.94 4.91
C GLY A 103 -18.79 5.99 3.79
N ALA A 104 -19.28 4.85 3.31
CA ALA A 104 -20.31 4.74 2.28
C ALA A 104 -21.03 3.39 2.36
N ALA A 105 -22.28 3.33 1.85
CA ALA A 105 -23.14 2.17 1.91
C ALA A 105 -23.63 1.72 0.53
N GLY A 106 -23.90 0.42 0.38
CA GLY A 106 -24.51 -0.17 -0.82
C GLY A 106 -23.77 0.14 -2.12
N THR A 107 -24.50 0.42 -3.17
CA THR A 107 -23.91 0.72 -4.50
C THR A 107 -22.97 1.92 -4.46
N ARG A 108 -23.27 2.97 -3.67
CA ARG A 108 -22.39 4.15 -3.55
C ARG A 108 -21.01 3.81 -2.97
N ARG A 109 -20.94 2.81 -2.06
CA ARG A 109 -19.65 2.28 -1.58
C ARG A 109 -18.88 1.63 -2.74
N LYS A 110 -19.52 0.73 -3.50
CA LYS A 110 -18.91 0.06 -4.66
C LYS A 110 -18.42 1.05 -5.70
N ASP A 111 -19.23 2.04 -6.04
CA ASP A 111 -18.88 3.09 -7.01
C ASP A 111 -17.68 3.91 -6.54
N ALA A 112 -17.60 4.25 -5.25
CA ALA A 112 -16.47 4.98 -4.69
C ALA A 112 -15.17 4.16 -4.76
N PHE A 113 -15.19 2.87 -4.38
CA PHE A 113 -14.01 2.00 -4.48
C PHE A 113 -13.61 1.76 -5.93
N ALA A 114 -14.56 1.52 -6.83
CA ALA A 114 -14.27 1.37 -8.27
C ALA A 114 -13.59 2.62 -8.83
N ALA A 115 -14.11 3.82 -8.52
CA ALA A 115 -13.50 5.08 -8.94
C ALA A 115 -12.09 5.27 -8.37
N LEU A 116 -11.88 5.04 -7.06
CA LEU A 116 -10.57 5.16 -6.42
C LEU A 116 -9.54 4.20 -7.04
N ARG A 117 -9.89 2.92 -7.20
CA ARG A 117 -9.03 1.93 -7.83
C ARG A 117 -8.75 2.26 -9.30
N GLY A 118 -9.76 2.70 -10.05
CA GLY A 118 -9.64 3.10 -11.45
C GLY A 118 -8.59 4.20 -11.68
N THR A 119 -8.40 5.11 -10.71
CA THR A 119 -7.34 6.14 -10.80
C THR A 119 -5.93 5.57 -10.74
N LEU A 120 -5.77 4.41 -10.09
CA LEU A 120 -4.46 3.76 -9.88
C LEU A 120 -4.16 2.69 -10.93
N LEU A 121 -5.18 2.00 -11.45
CA LEU A 121 -5.01 0.90 -12.42
C LEU A 121 -4.29 1.34 -13.71
N ARG A 122 -4.32 2.64 -14.05
CA ARG A 122 -3.56 3.17 -15.18
C ARG A 122 -2.06 3.15 -14.97
N MET A 123 -1.63 3.05 -13.72
CA MET A 123 -0.23 2.96 -13.30
C MET A 123 0.14 1.53 -12.88
N ASP A 124 -0.75 0.54 -13.09
CA ASP A 124 -0.44 -0.85 -12.76
C ASP A 124 0.70 -1.38 -13.63
N GLY A 125 1.53 -2.23 -13.03
CA GLY A 125 2.69 -2.78 -13.69
C GLY A 125 3.30 -3.95 -12.93
N ASP A 126 4.38 -4.50 -13.48
CA ASP A 126 5.08 -5.66 -12.90
C ASP A 126 5.69 -5.32 -11.53
N PRO A 127 5.26 -5.96 -10.44
CA PRO A 127 5.81 -5.73 -9.10
C PRO A 127 7.31 -6.07 -9.00
N ALA A 128 7.86 -6.88 -9.91
CA ALA A 128 9.29 -7.18 -9.96
C ALA A 128 10.16 -5.95 -10.30
N VAL A 129 9.54 -4.82 -10.67
CA VAL A 129 10.24 -3.54 -10.92
C VAL A 129 11.10 -3.12 -9.74
N VAL A 130 10.70 -3.44 -8.50
CA VAL A 130 11.45 -3.09 -7.26
C VAL A 130 12.76 -3.86 -7.09
N LYS A 131 13.01 -4.88 -7.93
CA LYS A 131 14.27 -5.64 -7.97
C LYS A 131 15.27 -5.09 -8.98
N LYS A 132 14.85 -4.11 -9.79
CA LYS A 132 15.73 -3.47 -10.77
C LYS A 132 16.61 -2.42 -10.08
N ASP A 133 17.76 -2.20 -10.67
CA ASP A 133 18.74 -1.21 -10.18
C ASP A 133 18.24 0.24 -10.41
N GLU A 134 17.30 0.44 -11.32
CA GLU A 134 16.75 1.76 -11.66
C GLU A 134 15.24 1.78 -11.44
N LEU A 135 14.74 2.90 -10.90
CA LEU A 135 13.32 3.16 -10.81
C LEU A 135 12.69 3.34 -12.20
N PRO A 136 11.41 2.98 -12.36
CA PRO A 136 10.70 3.12 -13.62
C PRO A 136 10.54 4.60 -14.01
N ASP A 137 10.56 4.89 -15.32
CA ASP A 137 10.31 6.24 -15.86
C ASP A 137 8.87 6.72 -15.64
N VAL A 138 7.94 5.79 -15.45
CA VAL A 138 6.54 6.04 -15.11
C VAL A 138 6.26 5.36 -13.79
N PRO A 139 5.59 6.01 -12.83
CA PRO A 139 5.23 5.38 -11.56
C PRO A 139 4.50 4.05 -11.77
N VAL A 140 4.88 3.04 -11.02
CA VAL A 140 4.17 1.76 -10.94
C VAL A 140 3.44 1.71 -9.61
N VAL A 141 2.12 1.63 -9.67
CA VAL A 141 1.24 1.37 -8.53
C VAL A 141 0.57 0.03 -8.79
N HIS A 142 1.16 -1.04 -8.27
CA HIS A 142 0.59 -2.38 -8.45
C HIS A 142 -0.44 -2.65 -7.37
N LEU A 143 -1.66 -2.97 -7.81
CA LEU A 143 -2.79 -3.35 -6.95
C LEU A 143 -3.16 -4.79 -7.24
N ALA A 144 -3.21 -5.62 -6.23
CA ALA A 144 -3.63 -7.00 -6.36
C ALA A 144 -4.54 -7.42 -5.21
N ASP A 145 -5.59 -8.14 -5.54
CA ASP A 145 -6.55 -8.67 -4.60
C ASP A 145 -6.82 -10.14 -4.89
N GLN A 146 -6.88 -10.95 -3.85
CA GLN A 146 -7.36 -12.31 -3.98
C GLN A 146 -8.21 -12.75 -2.79
N VAL A 147 -9.04 -13.76 -3.04
CA VAL A 147 -9.68 -14.55 -2.00
C VAL A 147 -9.16 -15.99 -2.07
N VAL A 148 -8.61 -16.47 -0.97
CA VAL A 148 -8.22 -17.86 -0.82
C VAL A 148 -9.28 -18.57 0.01
N VAL A 149 -9.83 -19.65 -0.53
CA VAL A 149 -10.93 -20.41 0.03
C VAL A 149 -10.41 -21.79 0.48
N ASP A 150 -10.77 -22.20 1.70
CA ASP A 150 -10.50 -23.57 2.17
C ASP A 150 -11.12 -24.59 1.22
N ASP A 151 -10.37 -25.63 0.84
CA ASP A 151 -10.76 -26.61 -0.17
C ASP A 151 -12.11 -27.27 0.12
N ALA A 152 -12.45 -27.46 1.39
CA ALA A 152 -13.67 -28.10 1.83
C ALA A 152 -14.82 -27.11 2.09
N TYR A 153 -14.60 -25.79 2.00
CA TYR A 153 -15.62 -24.81 2.36
C TYR A 153 -16.40 -24.30 1.14
N PRO A 154 -17.75 -24.36 1.13
CA PRO A 154 -18.58 -23.89 0.03
C PRO A 154 -18.80 -22.37 0.14
N VAL A 155 -18.04 -21.58 -0.62
CA VAL A 155 -18.24 -20.15 -0.73
C VAL A 155 -19.37 -19.85 -1.72
N ALA A 156 -20.19 -18.85 -1.42
CA ALA A 156 -21.29 -18.41 -2.27
C ALA A 156 -20.78 -17.84 -3.60
N ALA A 157 -21.33 -18.35 -4.72
CA ALA A 157 -20.93 -17.90 -6.05
C ALA A 157 -21.16 -16.39 -6.27
N ASP A 158 -22.26 -15.84 -5.71
CA ASP A 158 -22.57 -14.41 -5.78
C ASP A 158 -21.53 -13.55 -5.06
N TYR A 159 -20.95 -14.05 -3.96
CA TYR A 159 -19.86 -13.37 -3.26
C TYR A 159 -18.58 -13.32 -4.12
N LEU A 160 -18.16 -14.44 -4.67
CA LEU A 160 -16.98 -14.51 -5.54
C LEU A 160 -17.16 -13.63 -6.78
N LYS A 161 -18.37 -13.61 -7.35
CA LYS A 161 -18.71 -12.74 -8.47
C LYS A 161 -18.59 -11.26 -8.08
N ALA A 162 -19.14 -10.85 -6.93
CA ALA A 162 -19.04 -9.48 -6.45
C ALA A 162 -17.58 -9.05 -6.24
N LEU A 163 -16.74 -9.93 -5.68
CA LEU A 163 -15.31 -9.64 -5.52
C LEU A 163 -14.59 -9.45 -6.86
N ALA A 164 -14.90 -10.27 -7.85
CA ALA A 164 -14.33 -10.14 -9.17
C ALA A 164 -14.82 -8.86 -9.89
N GLU A 165 -16.13 -8.52 -9.80
CA GLU A 165 -16.72 -7.34 -10.43
C GLU A 165 -16.29 -6.02 -9.78
N ASP A 166 -16.25 -5.96 -8.44
CA ASP A 166 -16.06 -4.71 -7.71
C ASP A 166 -14.58 -4.48 -7.34
N PHE A 167 -13.77 -5.56 -7.25
CA PHE A 167 -12.37 -5.48 -6.80
C PHE A 167 -11.36 -6.11 -7.77
N GLY A 168 -11.79 -6.84 -8.78
CA GLY A 168 -10.89 -7.59 -9.66
C GLY A 168 -10.19 -8.75 -8.96
N ALA A 169 -10.72 -9.19 -7.82
CA ALA A 169 -10.08 -10.20 -7.00
C ALA A 169 -10.10 -11.57 -7.68
N GLY A 170 -8.92 -12.21 -7.75
CA GLY A 170 -8.80 -13.61 -8.12
C GLY A 170 -9.26 -14.55 -7.02
N THR A 171 -9.65 -15.76 -7.39
CA THR A 171 -10.04 -16.81 -6.43
C THR A 171 -9.06 -17.97 -6.51
N GLN A 172 -8.59 -18.43 -5.36
CA GLN A 172 -7.75 -19.62 -5.24
C GLN A 172 -8.26 -20.54 -4.13
N LYS A 173 -8.11 -21.85 -4.31
CA LYS A 173 -8.41 -22.85 -3.28
C LYS A 173 -7.12 -23.36 -2.65
N ALA A 174 -7.16 -23.61 -1.34
CA ALA A 174 -6.05 -24.17 -0.60
C ALA A 174 -6.53 -24.83 0.71
N ASP A 175 -5.83 -25.83 1.21
CA ASP A 175 -6.01 -26.33 2.57
C ASP A 175 -5.43 -25.33 3.58
N LEU A 176 -6.27 -24.43 4.08
CA LEU A 176 -5.87 -23.34 4.98
C LEU A 176 -5.43 -23.82 6.37
N ALA A 177 -5.61 -25.10 6.70
CA ALA A 177 -5.09 -25.72 7.92
C ALA A 177 -3.66 -26.24 7.79
N SER A 178 -3.09 -26.24 6.58
CA SER A 178 -1.82 -26.90 6.28
C SER A 178 -0.68 -25.93 5.98
N ALA A 179 0.55 -26.47 6.03
CA ALA A 179 1.73 -25.75 5.57
C ALA A 179 1.68 -25.48 4.03
N ASP A 180 0.93 -26.26 3.27
CA ASP A 180 0.74 -26.07 1.84
C ASP A 180 -0.12 -24.85 1.57
N GLY A 181 -1.22 -24.67 2.30
CA GLY A 181 -2.02 -23.47 2.26
C GLY A 181 -1.21 -22.23 2.67
N LYS A 182 -0.36 -22.35 3.70
CA LYS A 182 0.56 -21.26 4.08
C LYS A 182 1.48 -20.85 2.93
N ARG A 183 2.02 -21.82 2.19
CA ARG A 183 2.88 -21.52 1.03
C ARG A 183 2.14 -20.79 -0.09
N VAL A 184 0.87 -21.06 -0.29
CA VAL A 184 0.02 -20.33 -1.25
C VAL A 184 -0.08 -18.86 -0.83
N LEU A 185 -0.41 -18.59 0.43
CA LEU A 185 -0.51 -17.23 0.97
C LEU A 185 0.82 -16.47 0.88
N ASP A 186 1.92 -17.13 1.24
CA ASP A 186 3.27 -16.55 1.22
C ASP A 186 3.73 -16.23 -0.20
N ALA A 187 3.54 -17.16 -1.13
CA ALA A 187 3.94 -16.99 -2.53
C ALA A 187 3.23 -15.81 -3.18
N TRP A 188 1.93 -15.65 -2.89
CA TRP A 188 1.14 -14.54 -3.40
C TRP A 188 1.64 -13.19 -2.87
N VAL A 189 1.81 -13.05 -1.55
CA VAL A 189 2.31 -11.82 -0.94
C VAL A 189 3.71 -11.48 -1.47
N ASN A 190 4.61 -12.45 -1.53
CA ASN A 190 5.96 -12.25 -2.07
C ASN A 190 5.94 -11.77 -3.52
N HIS A 191 5.10 -12.37 -4.36
CA HIS A 191 4.97 -11.99 -5.77
C HIS A 191 4.45 -10.56 -5.92
N HIS A 192 3.29 -10.25 -5.31
CA HIS A 192 2.60 -8.97 -5.50
C HIS A 192 3.24 -7.80 -4.74
N THR A 193 4.20 -8.07 -3.86
CA THR A 193 5.06 -7.05 -3.24
C THR A 193 6.48 -7.00 -3.85
N GLY A 194 6.69 -7.68 -4.98
CA GLY A 194 8.00 -7.74 -5.61
C GLY A 194 9.10 -8.36 -4.73
N GLY A 195 8.73 -9.14 -3.70
CA GLY A 195 9.65 -9.72 -2.73
C GLY A 195 10.01 -8.78 -1.56
N LEU A 196 9.37 -7.63 -1.42
CA LEU A 196 9.59 -6.75 -0.26
C LEU A 196 9.00 -7.35 1.02
N ILE A 197 7.96 -8.16 0.88
CA ILE A 197 7.34 -8.92 1.97
C ILE A 197 7.42 -10.40 1.61
N ASP A 198 8.21 -11.16 2.37
CA ASP A 198 8.50 -12.56 2.06
C ASP A 198 7.33 -13.50 2.39
N LYS A 199 6.57 -13.19 3.43
CA LYS A 199 5.56 -14.09 3.99
C LYS A 199 4.32 -13.34 4.45
N SER A 200 3.17 -13.97 4.25
CA SER A 200 1.91 -13.58 4.88
C SER A 200 2.02 -13.70 6.41
N ALA A 201 1.36 -12.81 7.13
CA ALA A 201 1.25 -12.89 8.58
C ALA A 201 0.10 -13.80 9.04
N ILE A 202 -0.70 -14.34 8.10
CA ILE A 202 -1.76 -15.31 8.39
C ILE A 202 -1.12 -16.68 8.61
N GLU A 203 -1.45 -17.31 9.73
CA GLU A 203 -0.94 -18.64 10.09
C GLU A 203 -2.01 -19.71 9.85
N PRO A 204 -1.61 -20.96 9.52
CA PRO A 204 -2.54 -22.07 9.32
C PRO A 204 -3.44 -22.31 10.54
N ASP A 205 -4.75 -22.48 10.29
CA ASP A 205 -5.72 -22.74 11.33
C ASP A 205 -6.86 -23.63 10.77
N PRO A 206 -7.24 -24.74 11.41
CA PRO A 206 -8.34 -25.61 10.97
C PRO A 206 -9.71 -24.93 10.87
N TYR A 207 -9.87 -23.81 11.58
CA TYR A 207 -11.11 -23.03 11.55
C TYR A 207 -11.09 -21.93 10.48
N LEU A 208 -9.94 -21.65 9.86
CA LEU A 208 -9.80 -20.67 8.79
C LEU A 208 -10.49 -21.18 7.52
N LYS A 209 -11.45 -20.42 6.98
CA LYS A 209 -12.26 -20.83 5.82
C LYS A 209 -12.07 -19.91 4.62
N VAL A 210 -11.81 -18.65 4.85
CA VAL A 210 -11.61 -17.64 3.81
C VAL A 210 -10.51 -16.69 4.24
N VAL A 211 -9.57 -16.42 3.38
CA VAL A 211 -8.53 -15.39 3.54
C VAL A 211 -8.68 -14.36 2.43
N LEU A 212 -8.78 -13.11 2.80
CA LEU A 212 -8.71 -11.98 1.88
C LEU A 212 -7.29 -11.42 1.92
N GLN A 213 -6.65 -11.34 0.77
CA GLN A 213 -5.35 -10.71 0.63
C GLN A 213 -5.48 -9.52 -0.32
N ASP A 214 -4.95 -8.40 0.10
CA ASP A 214 -4.77 -7.19 -0.68
C ASP A 214 -3.31 -6.77 -0.60
N ALA A 215 -2.75 -6.38 -1.73
CA ALA A 215 -1.39 -5.88 -1.84
C ALA A 215 -1.38 -4.58 -2.64
N ILE A 216 -0.65 -3.61 -2.12
CA ILE A 216 -0.32 -2.39 -2.84
C ILE A 216 1.19 -2.18 -2.81
N LEU A 217 1.77 -1.93 -3.99
CA LEU A 217 3.18 -1.61 -4.15
C LEU A 217 3.28 -0.30 -4.92
N LEU A 218 4.20 0.56 -4.49
CA LEU A 218 4.58 1.77 -5.21
C LEU A 218 6.08 1.71 -5.53
N ALA A 219 6.41 1.94 -6.82
CA ALA A 219 7.76 2.22 -7.27
C ALA A 219 7.72 3.47 -8.15
N ALA A 220 8.28 4.58 -7.67
CA ALA A 220 8.13 5.87 -8.33
C ALA A 220 9.33 6.79 -8.09
N ARG A 221 9.83 7.43 -9.15
CA ARG A 221 10.87 8.46 -9.09
C ARG A 221 10.26 9.78 -8.65
N TRP A 222 11.03 10.55 -7.88
CA TRP A 222 10.70 11.95 -7.67
C TRP A 222 10.64 12.70 -9.02
N GLU A 223 9.70 13.60 -9.19
CA GLU A 223 9.68 14.50 -10.35
C GLU A 223 11.00 15.29 -10.47
N THR A 224 11.56 15.66 -9.34
CA THR A 224 12.90 16.24 -9.22
C THR A 224 13.66 15.47 -8.15
N PRO A 225 14.60 14.59 -8.52
CA PRO A 225 15.42 13.82 -7.58
C PRO A 225 16.31 14.71 -6.69
N PHE A 226 16.74 14.17 -5.56
CA PHE A 226 17.82 14.76 -4.79
C PHE A 226 19.15 14.44 -5.46
N LEU A 227 20.12 15.36 -5.33
CA LEU A 227 21.47 15.11 -5.84
C LEU A 227 22.24 14.27 -4.83
N ALA A 228 22.87 13.20 -5.28
CA ALA A 228 23.69 12.32 -4.42
C ALA A 228 24.77 13.10 -3.63
N GLY A 229 25.39 14.10 -4.23
CA GLY A 229 26.34 15.00 -3.55
C GLY A 229 25.72 15.92 -2.50
N GLY A 230 24.39 15.96 -2.36
CA GLY A 230 23.66 16.70 -1.33
C GLY A 230 23.38 15.87 -0.06
N THR A 231 23.59 14.56 -0.11
CA THR A 231 23.38 13.65 1.01
C THR A 231 24.62 13.62 1.90
N ALA A 232 24.39 13.75 3.20
CA ALA A 232 25.45 13.70 4.20
C ALA A 232 24.90 13.24 5.55
N PRO A 233 25.74 12.64 6.42
CA PRO A 233 25.36 12.33 7.78
C PRO A 233 24.94 13.58 8.56
N ARG A 234 23.71 13.56 9.12
CA ARG A 234 23.18 14.65 9.96
C ARG A 234 22.56 14.10 11.23
N ARG A 235 22.39 14.98 12.20
CA ARG A 235 21.77 14.64 13.47
C ARG A 235 20.27 14.51 13.31
N PHE A 236 19.73 13.45 13.92
CA PHE A 236 18.29 13.23 14.10
C PHE A 236 18.03 13.00 15.59
N THR A 237 17.03 13.65 16.15
CA THR A 237 16.67 13.54 17.56
C THR A 237 15.51 12.57 17.70
N LEU A 238 15.71 11.45 18.38
CA LEU A 238 14.67 10.44 18.64
C LEU A 238 13.63 10.95 19.63
N THR A 239 12.55 10.19 19.84
CA THR A 239 11.47 10.48 20.79
C THR A 239 11.96 10.68 22.23
N ASP A 240 12.96 9.92 22.66
CA ASP A 240 13.58 10.00 24.00
C ASP A 240 14.60 11.14 24.15
N GLY A 241 14.82 11.94 23.10
CA GLY A 241 15.81 13.03 23.06
C GLY A 241 17.23 12.56 22.68
N THR A 242 17.47 11.27 22.48
CA THR A 242 18.74 10.75 22.01
C THR A 242 19.05 11.26 20.61
N GLN A 243 20.28 11.70 20.38
CA GLN A 243 20.72 12.13 19.04
C GLN A 243 21.47 11.00 18.33
N VAL A 244 21.02 10.72 17.12
CA VAL A 244 21.64 9.73 16.23
C VAL A 244 22.11 10.40 14.93
N SER A 245 23.02 9.75 14.22
CA SER A 245 23.46 10.20 12.89
C SER A 245 22.76 9.36 11.84
N THR A 246 22.20 10.02 10.81
CA THR A 246 21.54 9.36 9.68
C THR A 246 21.89 10.05 8.37
N GLU A 247 21.97 9.30 7.28
CA GLU A 247 22.13 9.85 5.95
C GLU A 247 20.92 10.73 5.64
N THR A 248 21.18 11.99 5.29
CA THR A 248 20.14 12.99 5.08
C THR A 248 20.34 13.66 3.74
N MET A 249 19.38 13.49 2.86
CA MET A 249 19.31 14.12 1.54
C MET A 249 19.05 15.60 1.68
N GLY A 250 19.70 16.43 0.85
CA GLY A 250 19.53 17.88 0.84
C GLY A 250 19.16 18.40 -0.54
N ALA A 251 18.18 19.28 -0.61
CA ALA A 251 17.81 20.01 -1.81
C ALA A 251 17.45 21.47 -1.48
N ALA A 252 17.83 22.39 -2.38
CA ALA A 252 17.40 23.78 -2.33
C ALA A 252 16.73 24.10 -3.67
N ARG A 253 15.40 24.14 -3.68
CA ARG A 253 14.58 24.31 -4.89
C ARG A 253 13.19 24.81 -4.57
N GLU A 254 12.41 25.11 -5.57
CA GLU A 254 10.97 25.39 -5.41
C GLU A 254 10.25 24.12 -4.96
N ILE A 255 9.56 24.20 -3.81
CA ILE A 255 8.79 23.10 -3.22
C ILE A 255 7.49 23.70 -2.69
N THR A 256 6.38 23.00 -2.92
CA THR A 256 5.10 23.36 -2.32
C THR A 256 5.16 23.17 -0.80
N TYR A 257 4.93 24.26 -0.05
CA TYR A 257 5.03 24.30 1.41
C TYR A 257 3.78 24.91 2.04
N ALA A 258 3.38 24.37 3.17
CA ALA A 258 2.31 24.92 3.98
C ALA A 258 2.58 24.74 5.49
N GLU A 259 1.99 25.61 6.29
CA GLU A 259 1.96 25.49 7.74
C GLU A 259 0.51 25.53 8.23
N VAL A 260 0.12 24.55 9.04
CA VAL A 260 -1.24 24.38 9.55
C VAL A 260 -1.17 23.99 11.03
N ASP A 261 -1.75 24.81 11.89
CA ASP A 261 -1.83 24.58 13.35
C ASP A 261 -0.44 24.24 13.96
N GLY A 262 0.65 24.86 13.45
CA GLY A 262 2.04 24.64 13.86
C GLY A 262 2.73 23.41 13.24
N TRP A 263 2.02 22.62 12.44
CA TRP A 263 2.58 21.55 11.63
C TRP A 263 3.08 22.11 10.31
N ARG A 264 4.33 21.79 9.95
CA ARG A 264 4.96 22.23 8.71
C ARG A 264 4.96 21.10 7.71
N ALA A 265 4.57 21.37 6.48
CA ALA A 265 4.45 20.34 5.46
C ALA A 265 5.09 20.77 4.13
N ALA A 266 5.71 19.81 3.45
CA ALA A 266 6.22 19.95 2.09
C ALA A 266 5.68 18.83 1.21
N ARG A 267 5.29 19.14 -0.02
CA ARG A 267 4.83 18.16 -1.01
C ARG A 267 5.90 17.93 -2.05
N LEU A 268 6.22 16.67 -2.25
CA LEU A 268 7.12 16.19 -3.30
C LEU A 268 6.31 15.36 -4.31
N PRO A 269 6.13 15.83 -5.54
CA PRO A 269 5.48 15.06 -6.58
C PRO A 269 6.42 13.97 -7.10
N TYR A 270 5.83 12.82 -7.49
CA TYR A 270 6.50 11.83 -8.31
C TYR A 270 6.34 12.16 -9.79
N VAL A 271 7.18 11.59 -10.66
CA VAL A 271 7.11 11.76 -12.11
C VAL A 271 5.67 11.51 -12.59
N GLY A 272 5.20 12.39 -13.49
CA GLY A 272 3.83 12.36 -14.00
C GLY A 272 2.80 13.09 -13.13
N GLY A 273 3.12 13.40 -11.86
CA GLY A 273 2.27 14.20 -10.99
C GLY A 273 0.98 13.52 -10.51
N GLU A 274 0.78 12.24 -10.81
CA GLU A 274 -0.43 11.50 -10.41
C GLU A 274 -0.40 11.02 -8.95
N ILE A 275 0.81 10.92 -8.39
CA ILE A 275 1.09 10.54 -7.00
C ILE A 275 2.02 11.59 -6.39
N TYR A 276 1.87 11.85 -5.11
CA TYR A 276 2.76 12.72 -4.35
C TYR A 276 3.05 12.18 -2.96
N ALA A 277 4.16 12.64 -2.37
CA ALA A 277 4.46 12.47 -0.95
C ALA A 277 4.30 13.80 -0.22
N ASP A 278 3.48 13.83 0.83
CA ASP A 278 3.41 14.90 1.81
C ASP A 278 4.30 14.54 3.00
N LEU A 279 5.34 15.31 3.20
CA LEU A 279 6.24 15.22 4.35
C LEU A 279 5.74 16.21 5.40
N ILE A 280 5.39 15.73 6.60
CA ILE A 280 4.68 16.55 7.60
C ILE A 280 5.45 16.50 8.92
N LEU A 281 5.97 17.64 9.34
CA LEU A 281 6.77 17.80 10.54
C LEU A 281 5.92 18.41 11.67
N PRO A 282 5.68 17.67 12.77
CA PRO A 282 4.93 18.19 13.92
C PRO A 282 5.69 19.30 14.65
N PRO A 283 5.02 20.07 15.51
CA PRO A 283 5.69 20.93 16.49
C PRO A 283 6.69 20.14 17.35
N SER A 284 7.71 20.80 17.85
CA SER A 284 8.71 20.13 18.69
C SER A 284 8.06 19.47 19.92
N GLY A 285 8.43 18.22 20.19
CA GLY A 285 7.90 17.44 21.33
C GLY A 285 6.51 16.84 21.09
N VAL A 286 5.94 16.98 19.89
CA VAL A 286 4.66 16.35 19.51
C VAL A 286 4.94 15.07 18.73
N ASP A 287 4.34 13.95 19.19
CA ASP A 287 4.44 12.68 18.48
C ASP A 287 3.69 12.77 17.12
N PRO A 288 4.32 12.38 16.00
CA PRO A 288 3.65 12.35 14.69
C PRO A 288 2.37 11.50 14.67
N ALA A 289 2.27 10.44 15.45
CA ALA A 289 1.06 9.60 15.51
C ALA A 289 -0.13 10.29 16.22
N SER A 290 0.07 11.45 16.86
CA SER A 290 -1.01 12.26 17.44
C SER A 290 -1.80 13.07 16.40
N VAL A 291 -1.43 12.97 15.12
CA VAL A 291 -2.14 13.63 14.01
C VAL A 291 -3.59 13.19 13.95
N THR A 292 -4.50 14.18 13.75
CA THR A 292 -5.93 13.87 13.57
C THR A 292 -6.31 13.79 12.09
N PRO A 293 -7.40 13.08 11.73
CA PRO A 293 -7.91 13.03 10.35
C PRO A 293 -8.20 14.43 9.79
N GLU A 294 -8.72 15.33 10.62
CA GLU A 294 -9.04 16.72 10.27
C GLU A 294 -7.77 17.51 9.95
N LEU A 295 -6.71 17.32 10.73
CA LEU A 295 -5.42 17.98 10.48
C LEU A 295 -4.78 17.49 9.18
N LEU A 296 -4.77 16.18 8.93
CA LEU A 296 -4.31 15.63 7.64
C LEU A 296 -5.10 16.23 6.47
N GLY A 297 -6.42 16.33 6.61
CA GLY A 297 -7.28 16.96 5.60
C GLY A 297 -6.96 18.44 5.39
N LYS A 298 -6.73 19.20 6.46
CA LYS A 298 -6.34 20.62 6.39
C LYS A 298 -4.97 20.81 5.75
N VAL A 299 -3.99 19.95 6.08
CA VAL A 299 -2.64 19.97 5.49
C VAL A 299 -2.72 19.71 3.99
N ALA A 300 -3.41 18.66 3.57
CA ALA A 300 -3.60 18.35 2.16
C ALA A 300 -4.23 19.53 1.40
N ALA A 301 -5.34 20.08 1.94
CA ALA A 301 -6.03 21.23 1.34
C ALA A 301 -5.21 22.53 1.32
N ALA A 302 -4.30 22.70 2.29
CA ALA A 302 -3.38 23.84 2.30
C ALA A 302 -2.29 23.69 1.25
N LEU A 303 -1.72 22.49 1.11
CA LEU A 303 -0.73 22.17 0.07
C LEU A 303 -1.33 22.25 -1.34
N ASP A 304 -2.59 21.83 -1.55
CA ASP A 304 -3.28 21.95 -2.83
C ASP A 304 -3.43 23.41 -3.32
N LYS A 305 -3.43 24.38 -2.40
CA LYS A 305 -3.60 25.82 -2.68
C LYS A 305 -2.29 26.59 -2.66
N ALA A 306 -1.25 26.03 -2.06
CA ALA A 306 0.01 26.71 -1.87
C ALA A 306 0.77 26.83 -3.21
N GLN A 307 1.48 27.94 -3.38
CA GLN A 307 2.43 28.08 -4.48
C GLN A 307 3.80 27.55 -4.01
N PRO A 308 4.61 26.97 -4.92
CA PRO A 308 5.97 26.59 -4.60
C PRO A 308 6.79 27.79 -4.10
N VAL A 309 7.66 27.58 -3.14
CA VAL A 309 8.58 28.55 -2.57
C VAL A 309 10.00 27.99 -2.61
N LEU A 310 11.00 28.86 -2.70
CA LEU A 310 12.40 28.43 -2.64
C LEU A 310 12.71 27.94 -1.24
N LEU A 311 12.72 26.62 -1.06
CA LEU A 311 12.86 25.91 0.21
C LEU A 311 14.14 25.06 0.21
N LYS A 312 14.91 25.17 1.30
CA LYS A 312 15.94 24.18 1.62
C LYS A 312 15.33 23.05 2.41
N LEU A 313 15.23 21.87 1.79
CA LEU A 313 14.68 20.65 2.38
C LEU A 313 15.81 19.72 2.80
N LEU A 314 15.74 19.19 4.01
CA LEU A 314 16.62 18.15 4.54
C LEU A 314 15.74 16.96 5.01
N LEU A 315 15.88 15.82 4.33
CA LEU A 315 15.06 14.62 4.54
C LEU A 315 15.97 13.41 4.74
N PRO A 316 15.86 12.64 5.84
CA PRO A 316 16.56 11.37 5.98
C PRO A 316 16.20 10.39 4.88
N SER A 317 17.17 9.60 4.40
CA SER A 317 16.90 8.39 3.64
C SER A 317 16.24 7.36 4.55
N LEU A 318 15.34 6.55 4.02
CA LEU A 318 14.53 5.59 4.79
C LEU A 318 14.62 4.18 4.18
N ASP A 319 14.75 3.16 5.03
CA ASP A 319 14.51 1.74 4.67
C ASP A 319 13.78 1.06 5.85
N ILE A 320 12.49 1.32 5.95
CA ILE A 320 11.66 0.98 7.11
C ILE A 320 10.85 -0.29 6.81
N LYS A 321 11.08 -1.34 7.58
CA LYS A 321 10.46 -2.67 7.43
C LYS A 321 9.88 -3.15 8.76
N PRO A 322 8.79 -2.55 9.24
CA PRO A 322 8.22 -2.91 10.53
C PRO A 322 7.62 -4.32 10.52
N GLU A 323 7.42 -4.85 11.72
CA GLU A 323 6.66 -6.09 11.90
C GLU A 323 5.20 -5.91 11.46
N ALA A 324 4.54 -7.06 11.20
CA ALA A 324 3.13 -7.04 10.81
C ALA A 324 2.23 -6.50 11.94
N MET A 325 1.45 -5.48 11.62
CA MET A 325 0.48 -4.90 12.53
C MET A 325 -0.73 -5.82 12.70
N LYS A 326 -1.11 -6.13 13.94
CA LYS A 326 -2.38 -6.77 14.25
C LYS A 326 -3.52 -5.77 14.08
N LEU A 327 -4.49 -6.07 13.22
CA LEU A 327 -5.59 -5.15 12.91
C LEU A 327 -6.74 -5.21 13.90
N GLN A 328 -6.86 -6.26 14.73
CA GLN A 328 -7.99 -6.41 15.67
C GLN A 328 -8.18 -5.19 16.59
N PRO A 329 -7.16 -4.69 17.33
CA PRO A 329 -7.33 -3.52 18.17
C PRO A 329 -7.63 -2.25 17.36
N VAL A 330 -7.00 -2.09 16.20
CA VAL A 330 -7.24 -0.98 15.26
C VAL A 330 -8.69 -0.94 14.81
N LEU A 331 -9.19 -2.05 14.30
CA LEU A 331 -10.54 -2.17 13.75
C LEU A 331 -11.61 -2.04 14.84
N ALA A 332 -11.36 -2.56 16.04
CA ALA A 332 -12.25 -2.38 17.19
C ALA A 332 -12.38 -0.87 17.55
N LYS A 333 -11.26 -0.13 17.59
CA LYS A 333 -11.28 1.33 17.83
C LYS A 333 -11.90 2.10 16.67
N ALA A 334 -11.77 1.61 15.44
CA ALA A 334 -12.42 2.20 14.29
C ALA A 334 -13.95 2.00 14.29
N GLY A 335 -14.49 1.09 15.13
CA GLY A 335 -15.91 0.83 15.26
C GLY A 335 -16.34 -0.57 14.76
N LEU A 336 -15.40 -1.44 14.43
CA LEU A 336 -15.66 -2.83 13.99
C LEU A 336 -15.42 -3.82 15.14
N ALA A 337 -16.21 -3.71 16.18
CA ALA A 337 -16.09 -4.60 17.33
C ALA A 337 -16.69 -5.98 17.09
N ARG A 338 -17.59 -6.14 16.10
CA ARG A 338 -18.40 -7.36 15.88
C ARG A 338 -17.93 -8.26 14.74
N LEU A 339 -16.71 -8.12 14.28
CA LEU A 339 -16.18 -8.99 13.21
C LEU A 339 -15.59 -10.30 13.74
N TRP A 340 -15.30 -10.35 15.04
CA TRP A 340 -14.44 -11.36 15.66
C TRP A 340 -15.24 -12.57 16.12
N CYS A 341 -14.56 -13.71 16.27
CA CYS A 341 -15.18 -15.00 16.55
C CYS A 341 -15.92 -15.07 17.91
N ASP A 342 -15.71 -14.15 18.82
CA ASP A 342 -16.39 -14.02 20.10
C ASP A 342 -17.66 -13.15 20.05
N THR A 343 -18.04 -12.63 18.88
CA THR A 343 -19.11 -11.63 18.74
C THR A 343 -20.25 -12.01 17.79
N ASP A 344 -20.21 -13.20 17.20
CA ASP A 344 -21.23 -13.76 16.28
C ASP A 344 -21.57 -12.82 15.09
N PRO A 345 -20.61 -12.49 14.20
CA PRO A 345 -20.85 -11.65 13.05
C PRO A 345 -21.72 -12.32 11.99
N ASP A 346 -22.55 -11.54 11.32
CA ASP A 346 -23.33 -12.05 10.18
C ASP A 346 -22.53 -11.91 8.88
N LEU A 347 -21.81 -12.97 8.51
CA LEU A 347 -21.07 -13.14 7.26
C LEU A 347 -21.72 -14.19 6.35
N THR A 348 -23.03 -14.41 6.49
CA THR A 348 -23.79 -15.44 5.75
C THR A 348 -23.80 -15.23 4.24
N GLY A 349 -23.45 -14.05 3.76
CA GLY A 349 -23.27 -13.79 2.32
C GLY A 349 -22.00 -14.39 1.73
N ILE A 350 -21.00 -14.76 2.57
CA ILE A 350 -19.79 -15.48 2.13
C ILE A 350 -20.10 -16.96 1.97
N GLY A 351 -20.79 -17.56 2.92
CA GLY A 351 -21.10 -18.98 2.91
C GLY A 351 -21.81 -19.42 4.19
N PRO A 352 -22.18 -20.72 4.31
CA PRO A 352 -22.93 -21.24 5.46
C PRO A 352 -22.08 -21.35 6.72
N GLY A 353 -22.75 -21.29 7.88
CA GLY A 353 -22.21 -21.77 9.16
C GLY A 353 -21.24 -20.83 9.86
N GLY A 354 -21.74 -19.74 10.47
CA GLY A 354 -21.06 -19.02 11.55
C GLY A 354 -19.62 -18.56 11.27
N LEU A 355 -19.36 -17.91 10.13
CA LEU A 355 -18.05 -17.34 9.82
C LEU A 355 -17.75 -16.13 10.71
N CYS A 356 -16.49 -15.97 11.08
CA CYS A 356 -15.97 -14.84 11.83
C CYS A 356 -14.54 -14.51 11.39
N VAL A 357 -14.06 -13.34 11.69
CA VAL A 357 -12.66 -12.98 11.48
C VAL A 357 -11.84 -13.50 12.66
N SER A 358 -10.92 -14.42 12.42
CA SER A 358 -10.00 -14.97 13.41
C SER A 358 -8.62 -14.32 13.38
N GLN A 359 -8.16 -13.92 12.20
CA GLN A 359 -6.85 -13.31 11.98
C GLN A 359 -6.98 -12.13 11.03
N ALA A 360 -6.37 -11.00 11.38
CA ALA A 360 -6.27 -9.82 10.53
C ALA A 360 -4.97 -9.10 10.79
N PHE A 361 -4.14 -8.98 9.76
CA PHE A 361 -2.82 -8.36 9.82
C PHE A 361 -2.61 -7.45 8.61
N GLN A 362 -1.77 -6.44 8.79
CA GLN A 362 -1.20 -5.68 7.69
C GLN A 362 0.31 -5.59 7.86
N ARG A 363 1.04 -5.66 6.76
CA ARG A 363 2.45 -5.31 6.69
C ARG A 363 2.65 -4.36 5.53
N ALA A 364 3.37 -3.27 5.76
CA ALA A 364 3.79 -2.34 4.74
C ALA A 364 5.26 -2.00 4.96
N VAL A 365 5.98 -1.72 3.89
CA VAL A 365 7.39 -1.32 3.90
C VAL A 365 7.54 0.01 3.19
N LEU A 366 8.52 0.81 3.60
CA LEU A 366 8.79 2.11 3.02
C LEU A 366 10.29 2.31 2.86
N LYS A 367 10.73 2.45 1.62
CA LYS A 367 12.09 2.85 1.29
C LYS A 367 12.05 4.17 0.51
N VAL A 368 12.86 5.13 0.92
CA VAL A 368 12.96 6.46 0.31
C VAL A 368 14.43 6.82 0.18
N ASP A 369 14.83 7.18 -1.01
CA ASP A 369 16.18 7.63 -1.32
C ASP A 369 16.16 8.85 -2.27
N GLU A 370 17.32 9.22 -2.77
CA GLU A 370 17.51 10.40 -3.62
C GLU A 370 16.68 10.36 -4.91
N GLU A 371 16.45 9.18 -5.46
CA GLU A 371 15.75 9.01 -6.73
C GLU A 371 14.23 8.94 -6.56
N GLY A 372 13.76 8.39 -5.44
CA GLY A 372 12.32 8.20 -5.25
C GLY A 372 11.92 7.36 -4.06
N THR A 373 10.81 6.63 -4.25
CA THR A 373 10.32 5.63 -3.30
C THR A 373 10.48 4.25 -3.92
N ILE A 374 11.12 3.35 -3.17
CA ILE A 374 11.59 2.02 -3.57
C ILE A 374 12.56 2.09 -4.75
N ALA A 375 13.84 2.30 -4.47
CA ALA A 375 14.93 2.24 -5.43
C ALA A 375 16.15 1.53 -4.85
N ALA A 376 16.90 0.86 -5.70
CA ALA A 376 18.27 0.49 -5.45
C ALA A 376 19.06 0.82 -6.73
N ALA A 377 19.95 1.76 -6.64
CA ALA A 377 21.22 2.02 -7.31
C ALA A 377 21.41 3.46 -7.82
N VAL A 378 22.66 3.89 -7.70
CA VAL A 378 23.14 5.25 -7.92
C VAL A 378 23.49 5.44 -9.39
N THR A 379 22.93 6.49 -10.01
CA THR A 379 23.48 7.05 -11.27
C THR A 379 23.89 8.50 -11.00
N GLU A 380 25.18 8.79 -11.04
CA GLU A 380 25.70 10.15 -10.89
C GLU A 380 25.61 10.91 -12.21
N ILE A 381 24.80 11.97 -12.26
CA ILE A 381 24.85 12.99 -13.31
C ILE A 381 25.11 14.33 -12.64
N GLY A 382 26.36 14.77 -12.66
CA GLY A 382 26.76 16.09 -12.18
C GLY A 382 26.49 17.14 -13.25
N VAL A 383 25.55 18.07 -13.04
CA VAL A 383 25.40 19.31 -13.83
C VAL A 383 25.74 20.46 -12.92
N SER A 384 26.88 21.13 -13.21
CA SER A 384 27.28 22.35 -12.50
C SER A 384 26.80 23.60 -13.27
N GLY A 385 25.93 24.39 -12.60
CA GLY A 385 25.52 25.71 -13.06
C GLY A 385 26.49 26.78 -12.58
N THR A 386 26.80 27.80 -13.43
CA THR A 386 27.74 28.86 -13.15
C THR A 386 27.14 30.09 -12.45
N SER A 387 25.89 30.06 -12.02
CA SER A 387 25.25 31.15 -11.26
C SER A 387 25.17 30.78 -9.79
N ALA A 388 25.52 31.70 -8.89
CA ALA A 388 25.27 31.52 -7.48
C ALA A 388 23.75 31.34 -7.25
N PRO A 389 23.30 30.22 -6.64
CA PRO A 389 21.89 30.02 -6.37
C PRO A 389 21.40 31.14 -5.42
N ALA A 390 20.16 31.58 -5.59
CA ALA A 390 19.51 32.42 -4.59
C ALA A 390 19.51 31.67 -3.26
N GLU A 391 19.85 32.35 -2.16
CA GLU A 391 19.79 31.72 -0.83
C GLU A 391 18.31 31.45 -0.48
N PRO A 392 17.95 30.21 -0.07
CA PRO A 392 16.60 29.90 0.35
C PRO A 392 16.23 30.70 1.59
N GLU A 393 15.09 31.36 1.56
CA GLU A 393 14.55 32.09 2.71
C GLU A 393 13.98 31.16 3.78
N LEU A 394 13.65 29.94 3.39
CA LEU A 394 12.99 28.96 4.24
C LEU A 394 13.81 27.65 4.29
N GLU A 395 13.91 27.08 5.50
CA GLU A 395 14.52 25.76 5.70
C GLU A 395 13.56 24.85 6.46
N LEU A 396 13.32 23.65 5.91
CA LEU A 396 12.55 22.58 6.53
C LEU A 396 13.46 21.38 6.76
N ARG A 397 13.70 21.04 8.01
CA ARG A 397 14.54 19.91 8.42
C ARG A 397 13.69 18.84 9.06
N PHE A 398 13.78 17.65 8.54
CA PHE A 398 13.22 16.44 9.16
C PHE A 398 14.28 15.80 10.05
N ASP A 399 14.60 16.51 11.15
CA ASP A 399 15.65 16.17 12.12
C ASP A 399 15.10 15.60 13.44
N ARG A 400 13.83 15.25 13.47
CA ARG A 400 13.07 14.65 14.57
C ARG A 400 11.86 13.89 14.01
N PRO A 401 11.12 13.11 14.84
CA PRO A 401 9.97 12.34 14.39
C PRO A 401 8.99 13.12 13.50
N PHE A 402 8.58 12.49 12.40
CA PHE A 402 7.74 13.11 11.37
C PHE A 402 6.80 12.11 10.72
N LEU A 403 5.84 12.62 9.95
CA LEU A 403 4.94 11.83 9.11
C LEU A 403 5.35 11.91 7.64
N MET A 404 5.12 10.82 6.92
CA MET A 404 5.09 10.77 5.47
C MET A 404 3.76 10.16 5.02
N GLN A 405 3.03 10.87 4.15
CA GLN A 405 1.83 10.38 3.49
C GLN A 405 2.08 10.30 1.99
N ILE A 406 1.76 9.17 1.38
CA ILE A 406 1.74 9.04 -0.09
C ILE A 406 0.29 8.95 -0.52
N ALA A 407 -0.11 9.78 -1.49
CA ALA A 407 -1.50 9.86 -1.91
C ALA A 407 -1.65 10.15 -3.41
N SER A 408 -2.84 9.83 -3.96
CA SER A 408 -3.22 10.17 -5.33
C SER A 408 -3.52 11.67 -5.44
N SER A 409 -3.00 12.33 -6.47
CA SER A 409 -3.24 13.75 -6.72
C SER A 409 -4.69 14.03 -7.11
N GLN A 410 -5.34 13.12 -7.83
CA GLN A 410 -6.71 13.30 -8.31
C GLN A 410 -7.75 13.21 -7.18
N THR A 411 -7.51 12.38 -6.17
CA THR A 411 -8.50 12.06 -5.15
C THR A 411 -8.05 12.37 -3.72
N SER A 412 -6.77 12.67 -3.51
CA SER A 412 -6.11 12.75 -2.20
C SER A 412 -6.32 11.49 -1.36
N TRP A 413 -6.52 10.32 -2.00
CA TRP A 413 -6.67 9.05 -1.31
C TRP A 413 -5.33 8.62 -0.74
N PRO A 414 -5.21 8.45 0.59
CA PRO A 414 -3.94 8.05 1.21
C PRO A 414 -3.65 6.58 0.92
N LEU A 415 -2.60 6.32 0.15
CA LEU A 415 -2.12 4.99 -0.19
C LEU A 415 -1.24 4.43 0.92
N PHE A 416 -0.30 5.26 1.39
CA PHE A 416 0.58 4.94 2.51
C PHE A 416 0.60 6.08 3.52
N LEU A 417 0.75 5.72 4.78
CA LEU A 417 0.93 6.66 5.89
C LEU A 417 1.96 6.09 6.85
N ALA A 418 3.00 6.86 7.14
CA ALA A 418 4.09 6.43 7.99
C ALA A 418 4.40 7.47 9.07
N ALA A 419 4.65 7.00 10.30
CA ALA A 419 5.25 7.79 11.36
C ALA A 419 6.69 7.29 11.55
N ILE A 420 7.64 8.17 11.24
CA ILE A 420 9.07 7.90 11.31
C ILE A 420 9.61 8.46 12.61
N ARG A 421 10.06 7.60 13.52
CA ARG A 421 10.62 7.97 14.82
C ARG A 421 12.12 7.70 14.90
N ASP A 422 12.60 6.70 14.14
CA ASP A 422 14.01 6.41 13.92
C ASP A 422 14.25 6.09 12.43
N PRO A 423 14.90 6.96 11.65
CA PRO A 423 15.10 6.75 10.22
C PRO A 423 16.12 5.67 9.87
N ARG A 424 16.79 5.03 10.87
CA ARG A 424 17.84 4.03 10.66
C ARG A 424 17.30 2.60 10.52
N HIS A 425 16.04 2.33 10.86
CA HIS A 425 15.45 1.00 10.96
C HIS A 425 14.07 0.92 10.31
#